data_deffab2f952d9ae680eb53ef9566f049
#
_entry.id   deffab2f952d9ae680eb53ef9566f049
#
_cell.length_a   1.000
_cell.length_b   1.000
_cell.length_c   1.000
_cell.angle_alpha   90.00
_cell.angle_beta   90.00
_cell.angle_gamma   90.00
#
_symmetry.space_group_name_H-M   'P 1'
#
loop_
_entity.id
_entity.type
_entity.pdbx_description
1 polymer ?
#
loop_
_entity_poly.entity_id
_entity_poly.type
_entity_poly.pdbx_seq_one_letter_code
_entity_poly.pdbx_strand_id
1 'polypeptide(L)'
;MMTVTGLGAAMLLGSQLSAGAIVAHAKEVDLAIEDLSANVTMTITPENGQEKRRAFRLLMRREGVNYRALITLLEPPEMNGTRFLVVASRGERNQQWAYFPDLDLVRQIAGRDQDASFLGSDITYSDLAGGAHLDDLVHRLLGEEEVDGVPCYVLEGVPRHEIVYGKLQGWVRKDNFVTIRAAFFDKEGARIKEARMSDVRTVDGVPLAHRIEMTSLVAKSRTVLTIAEPRINVDLAPDLFREES
;
A
#
# COMPACT_ATOMS: atom_id res chain seq x y z
N MET A 1 -62.63 -27.92 3.79
CA MET A 1 -61.69 -27.79 4.93
C MET A 1 -60.30 -28.07 4.38
N MET A 2 -59.62 -27.02 3.89
CA MET A 2 -58.28 -27.14 3.29
C MET A 2 -57.35 -26.27 4.13
N THR A 3 -56.44 -26.92 4.82
CA THR A 3 -55.36 -26.29 5.59
C THR A 3 -54.19 -25.95 4.67
N VAL A 4 -53.91 -24.70 4.47
CA VAL A 4 -52.72 -24.22 3.77
C VAL A 4 -51.60 -24.11 4.79
N THR A 5 -50.64 -25.03 4.68
CA THR A 5 -49.40 -25.00 5.45
C THR A 5 -48.44 -24.01 4.79
N GLY A 6 -48.25 -22.85 5.40
CA GLY A 6 -47.24 -21.88 4.97
C GLY A 6 -45.83 -22.38 5.29
N LEU A 7 -45.01 -22.62 4.25
CA LEU A 7 -43.59 -22.81 4.38
C LEU A 7 -42.94 -21.43 4.64
N GLY A 8 -42.59 -21.16 5.88
CA GLY A 8 -41.70 -20.05 6.23
C GLY A 8 -40.29 -20.30 5.71
N ALA A 9 -39.88 -19.61 4.67
CA ALA A 9 -38.51 -19.54 4.26
C ALA A 9 -37.71 -18.78 5.35
N ALA A 10 -36.99 -19.52 6.19
CA ALA A 10 -35.98 -18.96 7.07
C ALA A 10 -34.84 -18.44 6.17
N MET A 11 -34.81 -17.13 5.94
CA MET A 11 -33.63 -16.47 5.44
C MET A 11 -32.52 -16.66 6.49
N LEU A 12 -31.53 -17.50 6.16
CA LEU A 12 -30.26 -17.55 6.84
C LEU A 12 -29.61 -16.17 6.61
N LEU A 13 -29.78 -15.29 7.57
CA LEU A 13 -28.94 -14.08 7.69
C LEU A 13 -27.52 -14.56 7.98
N GLY A 14 -26.74 -14.79 6.93
CA GLY A 14 -25.30 -14.95 7.05
C GLY A 14 -24.79 -13.70 7.77
N SER A 15 -24.14 -13.87 8.94
CA SER A 15 -23.56 -12.75 9.68
C SER A 15 -22.55 -12.04 8.80
N GLN A 16 -22.90 -10.85 8.32
CA GLN A 16 -21.96 -9.98 7.60
C GLN A 16 -20.76 -9.70 8.53
N LEU A 17 -19.53 -9.85 7.99
CA LEU A 17 -18.34 -9.49 8.73
C LEU A 17 -18.37 -8.01 9.13
N SER A 18 -17.99 -7.70 10.35
CA SER A 18 -17.79 -6.31 10.77
C SER A 18 -16.58 -5.68 10.09
N ALA A 19 -16.55 -4.35 9.99
CA ALA A 19 -15.36 -3.64 9.50
C ALA A 19 -14.09 -4.06 10.22
N GLY A 20 -14.15 -4.22 11.56
CA GLY A 20 -13.02 -4.67 12.36
C GLY A 20 -12.55 -6.09 12.01
N ALA A 21 -13.47 -7.02 11.74
CA ALA A 21 -13.11 -8.38 11.34
C ALA A 21 -12.45 -8.41 9.95
N ILE A 22 -12.95 -7.62 8.99
CA ILE A 22 -12.37 -7.52 7.64
C ILE A 22 -10.94 -6.94 7.73
N VAL A 23 -10.75 -5.88 8.52
CA VAL A 23 -9.43 -5.27 8.74
C VAL A 23 -8.48 -6.25 9.43
N ALA A 24 -8.97 -7.03 10.40
CA ALA A 24 -8.14 -8.04 11.07
C ALA A 24 -7.63 -9.10 10.09
N HIS A 25 -8.49 -9.63 9.21
CA HIS A 25 -8.06 -10.58 8.18
C HIS A 25 -7.11 -9.95 7.15
N ALA A 26 -7.37 -8.72 6.70
CA ALA A 26 -6.45 -8.03 5.80
C ALA A 26 -5.05 -7.83 6.42
N LYS A 27 -5.01 -7.55 7.73
CA LYS A 27 -3.75 -7.47 8.50
C LYS A 27 -3.06 -8.82 8.62
N GLU A 28 -3.78 -9.91 8.83
CA GLU A 28 -3.19 -11.27 8.87
C GLU A 28 -2.47 -11.58 7.57
N VAL A 29 -3.07 -11.23 6.41
CA VAL A 29 -2.43 -11.40 5.09
C VAL A 29 -1.16 -10.56 4.98
N ASP A 30 -1.21 -9.29 5.40
CA ASP A 30 -0.05 -8.40 5.37
C ASP A 30 1.06 -8.86 6.33
N LEU A 31 0.71 -9.30 7.54
CA LEU A 31 1.65 -9.78 8.55
C LEU A 31 2.28 -11.14 8.24
N ALA A 32 1.71 -11.90 7.30
CA ALA A 32 2.30 -13.15 6.83
C ALA A 32 3.62 -12.91 6.04
N ILE A 33 3.88 -11.67 5.63
CA ILE A 33 5.14 -11.25 5.01
C ILE A 33 6.04 -10.67 6.10
N GLU A 34 6.96 -11.48 6.64
CA GLU A 34 7.95 -11.04 7.64
C GLU A 34 9.09 -10.25 6.99
N ASP A 35 9.51 -10.67 5.81
CA ASP A 35 10.42 -9.90 4.97
C ASP A 35 10.13 -10.12 3.47
N LEU A 36 10.60 -9.18 2.65
CA LEU A 36 10.41 -9.17 1.20
C LEU A 36 11.67 -8.67 0.51
N SER A 37 12.07 -9.37 -0.53
CA SER A 37 13.07 -8.90 -1.51
C SER A 37 12.45 -8.94 -2.90
N ALA A 38 12.48 -7.84 -3.64
CA ALA A 38 11.93 -7.78 -4.99
C ALA A 38 12.70 -6.79 -5.87
N ASN A 39 12.66 -7.00 -7.19
CA ASN A 39 13.02 -6.02 -8.18
C ASN A 39 11.77 -5.28 -8.64
N VAL A 40 11.82 -3.96 -8.66
CA VAL A 40 10.65 -3.12 -9.00
C VAL A 40 11.01 -2.20 -10.15
N THR A 41 10.15 -2.18 -11.16
CA THR A 41 10.16 -1.15 -12.20
C THR A 41 9.03 -0.17 -11.93
N MET A 42 9.35 1.12 -11.90
CA MET A 42 8.39 2.21 -11.77
C MET A 42 8.35 3.00 -13.09
N THR A 43 7.19 3.05 -13.71
CA THR A 43 6.93 3.87 -14.90
C THR A 43 6.00 5.00 -14.51
N ILE A 44 6.45 6.23 -14.74
CA ILE A 44 5.73 7.47 -14.42
C ILE A 44 5.30 8.12 -15.73
N THR A 45 4.00 8.29 -15.92
CA THR A 45 3.39 8.92 -17.09
C THR A 45 2.71 10.22 -16.64
N PRO A 46 3.35 11.38 -16.81
CA PRO A 46 2.75 12.69 -16.52
C PRO A 46 1.68 13.06 -17.56
N GLU A 47 0.90 14.12 -17.30
CA GLU A 47 -0.16 14.61 -18.20
C GLU A 47 0.33 14.84 -19.65
N ASN A 48 1.57 15.29 -19.84
CA ASN A 48 2.17 15.50 -21.17
C ASN A 48 2.60 14.21 -21.89
N GLY A 49 2.42 13.04 -21.26
CA GLY A 49 2.70 11.73 -21.85
C GLY A 49 4.17 11.33 -21.89
N GLN A 50 5.11 12.17 -21.46
CA GLN A 50 6.54 11.85 -21.49
C GLN A 50 6.91 10.91 -20.33
N GLU A 51 6.95 9.62 -20.62
CA GLU A 51 7.25 8.59 -19.63
C GLU A 51 8.65 8.71 -19.05
N LYS A 52 8.74 8.47 -17.73
CA LYS A 52 10.01 8.30 -17.00
C LYS A 52 10.03 6.93 -16.37
N ARG A 53 11.14 6.23 -16.51
CA ARG A 53 11.33 4.91 -15.91
C ARG A 53 12.36 4.97 -14.79
N ARG A 54 12.12 4.19 -13.74
CA ARG A 54 13.02 3.93 -12.64
C ARG A 54 13.04 2.43 -12.38
N ALA A 55 14.21 1.88 -12.08
CA ALA A 55 14.31 0.52 -11.57
C ALA A 55 15.00 0.56 -10.22
N PHE A 56 14.54 -0.25 -9.28
CA PHE A 56 15.11 -0.33 -7.96
C PHE A 56 14.94 -1.71 -7.33
N ARG A 57 15.80 -2.03 -6.41
CA ARG A 57 15.65 -3.16 -5.52
C ARG A 57 14.92 -2.71 -4.25
N LEU A 58 13.91 -3.45 -3.88
CA LEU A 58 13.18 -3.29 -2.63
C LEU A 58 13.54 -4.42 -1.69
N LEU A 59 14.01 -4.06 -0.49
CA LEU A 59 14.10 -4.95 0.66
C LEU A 59 13.15 -4.41 1.72
N MET A 60 12.39 -5.28 2.36
CA MET A 60 11.53 -4.93 3.51
C MET A 60 11.69 -6.01 4.56
N ARG A 61 11.79 -5.60 5.82
CA ARG A 61 11.77 -6.48 7.00
C ARG A 61 10.78 -5.95 8.02
N ARG A 62 9.98 -6.83 8.54
CA ARG A 62 8.95 -6.53 9.54
C ARG A 62 9.39 -7.02 10.92
N GLU A 63 9.01 -6.27 11.94
CA GLU A 63 9.15 -6.62 13.34
C GLU A 63 7.78 -6.41 14.01
N GLY A 64 6.93 -7.43 13.96
CA GLY A 64 5.52 -7.32 14.33
C GLY A 64 4.78 -6.34 13.40
N VAL A 65 4.21 -5.28 13.97
CA VAL A 65 3.51 -4.23 13.21
C VAL A 65 4.44 -3.16 12.63
N ASN A 66 5.68 -3.09 13.08
CA ASN A 66 6.68 -2.17 12.58
C ASN A 66 7.41 -2.78 11.38
N TYR A 67 7.94 -1.96 10.51
CA TYR A 67 8.78 -2.44 9.41
C TYR A 67 9.87 -1.44 9.02
N ARG A 68 10.90 -1.96 8.37
CA ARG A 68 11.94 -1.20 7.69
C ARG A 68 11.92 -1.58 6.22
N ALA A 69 12.05 -0.59 5.35
CA ALA A 69 12.18 -0.82 3.92
C ALA A 69 13.38 -0.06 3.38
N LEU A 70 14.19 -0.75 2.58
CA LEU A 70 15.34 -0.18 1.88
C LEU A 70 15.08 -0.27 0.38
N ILE A 71 15.06 0.88 -0.27
CA ILE A 71 14.93 1.02 -1.72
C ILE A 71 16.28 1.45 -2.26
N THR A 72 16.88 0.67 -3.15
CA THR A 72 18.16 1.01 -3.81
C THR A 72 17.91 1.20 -5.29
N LEU A 73 18.14 2.41 -5.80
CA LEU A 73 17.97 2.71 -7.22
C LEU A 73 19.04 2.02 -8.05
N LEU A 74 18.60 1.47 -9.20
CA LEU A 74 19.44 0.79 -10.20
C LEU A 74 19.41 1.55 -11.53
N GLU A 75 18.27 2.18 -11.85
CA GLU A 75 18.08 3.00 -13.05
C GLU A 75 17.32 4.28 -12.72
N PRO A 76 17.64 5.39 -13.39
CA PRO A 76 18.64 5.55 -14.45
C PRO A 76 20.07 5.61 -13.87
N PRO A 77 21.12 5.51 -14.74
CA PRO A 77 22.52 5.44 -14.30
C PRO A 77 22.96 6.58 -13.36
N GLU A 78 22.46 7.79 -13.59
CA GLU A 78 22.76 8.97 -12.77
C GLU A 78 22.19 8.92 -11.35
N MET A 79 21.32 7.97 -11.06
CA MET A 79 20.73 7.75 -9.74
C MET A 79 21.14 6.41 -9.12
N ASN A 80 21.97 5.64 -9.85
CA ASN A 80 22.37 4.31 -9.39
C ASN A 80 23.06 4.38 -8.03
N GLY A 81 22.67 3.46 -7.12
CA GLY A 81 23.19 3.42 -5.76
C GLY A 81 22.55 4.42 -4.79
N THR A 82 21.69 5.35 -5.25
CA THR A 82 20.88 6.17 -4.35
C THR A 82 19.96 5.24 -3.54
N ARG A 83 19.91 5.44 -2.22
CA ARG A 83 19.13 4.60 -1.31
C ARG A 83 18.14 5.42 -0.54
N PHE A 84 16.99 4.80 -0.26
CA PHE A 84 15.96 5.36 0.62
C PHE A 84 15.67 4.32 1.71
N LEU A 85 15.87 4.71 2.96
CA LEU A 85 15.48 3.92 4.12
C LEU A 85 14.19 4.48 4.70
N VAL A 86 13.22 3.61 4.92
CA VAL A 86 11.96 3.89 5.61
C VAL A 86 11.92 3.06 6.88
N VAL A 87 11.68 3.70 8.01
CA VAL A 87 11.41 3.06 9.31
C VAL A 87 10.03 3.48 9.76
N ALA A 88 9.09 2.54 9.70
CA ALA A 88 7.72 2.74 10.08
C ALA A 88 7.44 2.05 11.41
N SER A 89 7.10 2.83 12.44
CA SER A 89 6.83 2.35 13.79
C SER A 89 5.43 2.77 14.22
N ARG A 90 4.70 1.83 14.81
CA ARG A 90 3.33 2.09 15.30
C ARG A 90 3.34 3.14 16.41
N GLY A 91 2.48 4.15 16.29
CA GLY A 91 2.34 5.22 17.28
C GLY A 91 3.45 6.26 17.29
N GLU A 92 4.43 6.13 16.38
CA GLU A 92 5.51 7.08 16.18
C GLU A 92 5.44 7.71 14.79
N ARG A 93 6.13 8.84 14.61
CA ARG A 93 6.31 9.40 13.28
C ARG A 93 7.27 8.51 12.50
N ASN A 94 6.88 8.15 11.29
CA ASN A 94 7.76 7.44 10.37
C ASN A 94 9.03 8.24 10.12
N GLN A 95 10.16 7.54 10.13
CA GLN A 95 11.47 8.13 9.88
C GLN A 95 11.95 7.69 8.50
N GLN A 96 12.53 8.61 7.76
CA GLN A 96 12.98 8.34 6.39
C GLN A 96 14.28 9.08 6.10
N TRP A 97 15.16 8.41 5.38
CA TRP A 97 16.45 8.95 4.95
C TRP A 97 16.69 8.66 3.48
N ALA A 98 17.36 9.58 2.82
CA ALA A 98 17.92 9.39 1.50
C ALA A 98 19.45 9.43 1.60
N TYR A 99 20.14 8.48 0.97
CA TYR A 99 21.59 8.47 0.79
C TYR A 99 21.94 8.68 -0.68
N PHE A 100 22.84 9.62 -0.94
CA PHE A 100 23.33 10.00 -2.26
C PHE A 100 24.81 9.62 -2.35
N PRO A 101 25.19 8.52 -3.04
CA PRO A 101 26.55 7.99 -3.03
C PRO A 101 27.57 8.96 -3.64
N ASP A 102 27.22 9.68 -4.71
CA ASP A 102 28.12 10.63 -5.38
C ASP A 102 28.53 11.81 -4.48
N LEU A 103 27.74 12.09 -3.45
CA LEU A 103 27.96 13.19 -2.50
C LEU A 103 28.39 12.71 -1.12
N ASP A 104 28.40 11.39 -0.91
CA ASP A 104 28.54 10.76 0.41
C ASP A 104 27.64 11.46 1.46
N LEU A 105 26.38 11.70 1.08
CA LEU A 105 25.44 12.51 1.84
C LEU A 105 24.24 11.69 2.27
N VAL A 106 23.98 11.64 3.58
CA VAL A 106 22.72 11.18 4.16
C VAL A 106 21.84 12.39 4.47
N ARG A 107 20.61 12.38 3.98
CA ARG A 107 19.60 13.43 4.27
C ARG A 107 18.34 12.80 4.87
N GLN A 108 17.91 13.29 6.02
CA GLN A 108 16.61 12.93 6.57
C GLN A 108 15.48 13.62 5.80
N ILE A 109 14.44 12.84 5.46
CA ILE A 109 13.21 13.32 4.85
C ILE A 109 12.18 13.46 6.00
N ALA A 110 11.87 14.68 6.40
CA ALA A 110 11.07 14.94 7.59
C ALA A 110 10.00 16.02 7.36
N GLY A 111 8.98 16.01 8.19
CA GLY A 111 7.91 17.00 8.15
C GLY A 111 7.18 17.03 6.81
N ARG A 112 7.05 18.23 6.22
CA ARG A 112 6.33 18.43 4.94
C ARG A 112 7.04 17.78 3.74
N ASP A 113 8.34 17.48 3.83
CA ASP A 113 9.07 16.82 2.77
C ASP A 113 8.54 15.38 2.55
N GLN A 114 7.91 14.77 3.57
CA GLN A 114 7.28 13.45 3.44
C GLN A 114 6.03 13.46 2.55
N ASP A 115 5.38 14.59 2.38
CA ASP A 115 4.22 14.74 1.50
C ASP A 115 4.63 15.00 0.04
N ALA A 116 5.92 15.20 -0.20
CA ALA A 116 6.45 15.37 -1.54
C ALA A 116 6.41 14.06 -2.33
N SER A 117 6.41 14.21 -3.65
CA SER A 117 6.44 13.10 -4.61
C SER A 117 7.73 12.30 -4.50
N PHE A 118 7.66 10.98 -4.36
CA PHE A 118 8.80 10.09 -4.43
C PHE A 118 9.28 9.99 -5.88
N LEU A 119 10.47 10.50 -6.16
CA LEU A 119 11.13 10.45 -7.48
C LEU A 119 10.29 11.03 -8.64
N GLY A 120 9.36 11.95 -8.36
CA GLY A 120 8.46 12.54 -9.34
C GLY A 120 7.28 11.66 -9.74
N SER A 121 6.96 10.64 -8.95
CA SER A 121 5.83 9.73 -9.12
C SER A 121 4.56 10.25 -8.41
N ASP A 122 3.44 9.54 -8.57
CA ASP A 122 2.20 9.80 -7.83
C ASP A 122 2.20 9.19 -6.42
N ILE A 123 3.29 8.57 -6.03
CA ILE A 123 3.54 8.03 -4.71
C ILE A 123 4.30 9.09 -3.90
N THR A 124 3.86 9.42 -2.70
CA THR A 124 4.58 10.32 -1.79
C THR A 124 5.54 9.52 -0.90
N TYR A 125 6.49 10.21 -0.26
CA TYR A 125 7.30 9.57 0.77
C TYR A 125 6.43 9.06 1.94
N SER A 126 5.34 9.76 2.29
CA SER A 126 4.36 9.28 3.28
C SER A 126 3.70 7.97 2.85
N ASP A 127 3.37 7.81 1.55
CA ASP A 127 2.79 6.56 1.03
C ASP A 127 3.76 5.38 1.18
N LEU A 128 5.07 5.60 1.00
CA LEU A 128 6.10 4.55 1.20
C LEU A 128 6.16 4.06 2.64
N ALA A 129 5.83 4.91 3.59
CA ALA A 129 5.76 4.57 5.01
C ALA A 129 4.41 3.93 5.41
N GLY A 130 3.65 3.43 4.42
CA GLY A 130 2.37 2.78 4.65
C GLY A 130 1.20 3.76 4.83
N GLY A 131 1.40 5.04 4.47
CA GLY A 131 0.44 6.14 4.36
C GLY A 131 -0.49 6.38 5.55
N ALA A 132 -1.19 5.36 5.96
CA ALA A 132 -1.89 5.22 7.24
C ALA A 132 -1.83 3.73 7.57
N HIS A 133 -1.14 3.37 8.64
CA HIS A 133 -1.26 2.03 9.19
C HIS A 133 -2.75 1.74 9.42
N LEU A 134 -3.24 0.57 9.03
CA LEU A 134 -4.66 0.23 9.18
C LEU A 134 -5.16 0.47 10.62
N ASP A 135 -4.28 0.32 11.62
CA ASP A 135 -4.61 0.58 13.02
C ASP A 135 -4.82 2.06 13.37
N ASP A 136 -4.26 2.96 12.58
CA ASP A 136 -4.36 4.41 12.79
C ASP A 136 -5.62 5.00 12.14
N LEU A 137 -6.48 4.13 11.58
CA LEU A 137 -7.75 4.51 10.98
C LEU A 137 -8.94 4.08 11.86
N VAL A 138 -9.98 4.86 11.83
CA VAL A 138 -11.33 4.45 12.27
C VAL A 138 -12.04 3.87 11.06
N HIS A 139 -12.32 2.58 11.10
CA HIS A 139 -12.91 1.86 9.96
C HIS A 139 -14.42 1.80 10.02
N ARG A 140 -15.07 1.94 8.86
CA ARG A 140 -16.51 1.74 8.64
C ARG A 140 -16.71 0.89 7.39
N LEU A 141 -17.55 -0.15 7.49
CA LEU A 141 -18.00 -0.90 6.31
C LEU A 141 -19.08 -0.08 5.60
N LEU A 142 -18.84 0.25 4.35
CA LEU A 142 -19.80 0.98 3.51
C LEU A 142 -20.76 0.03 2.78
N GLY A 143 -20.33 -1.19 2.51
CA GLY A 143 -21.08 -2.19 1.77
C GLY A 143 -20.18 -3.13 1.00
N GLU A 144 -20.68 -3.62 -0.10
CA GLU A 144 -20.00 -4.58 -0.97
C GLU A 144 -20.12 -4.08 -2.41
N GLU A 145 -19.05 -4.23 -3.18
CA GLU A 145 -18.99 -3.90 -4.60
C GLU A 145 -18.18 -4.97 -5.34
N GLU A 146 -18.38 -5.03 -6.64
CA GLU A 146 -17.56 -5.83 -7.54
C GLU A 146 -16.53 -4.93 -8.24
N VAL A 147 -15.26 -5.32 -8.19
CA VAL A 147 -14.15 -4.62 -8.86
C VAL A 147 -13.55 -5.58 -9.89
N ASP A 148 -13.71 -5.25 -11.17
CA ASP A 148 -13.21 -6.07 -12.29
C ASP A 148 -13.65 -7.55 -12.19
N GLY A 149 -14.91 -7.81 -11.79
CA GLY A 149 -15.47 -9.15 -11.63
C GLY A 149 -15.13 -9.83 -10.28
N VAL A 150 -14.47 -9.12 -9.36
CA VAL A 150 -14.07 -9.66 -8.06
C VAL A 150 -14.94 -9.07 -6.94
N PRO A 151 -15.69 -9.89 -6.17
CA PRO A 151 -16.47 -9.41 -5.04
C PRO A 151 -15.57 -8.85 -3.93
N CYS A 152 -15.88 -7.64 -3.47
CA CYS A 152 -15.11 -6.91 -2.46
C CYS A 152 -16.00 -6.36 -1.35
N TYR A 153 -15.43 -6.26 -0.15
CA TYR A 153 -15.92 -5.35 0.89
C TYR A 153 -15.41 -3.94 0.62
N VAL A 154 -16.25 -2.93 0.84
CA VAL A 154 -15.85 -1.52 0.72
C VAL A 154 -15.71 -0.95 2.12
N LEU A 155 -14.50 -0.61 2.50
CA LEU A 155 -14.17 0.01 3.79
C LEU A 155 -13.87 1.49 3.60
N GLU A 156 -14.35 2.32 4.51
CA GLU A 156 -13.89 3.68 4.70
C GLU A 156 -12.99 3.71 5.94
N GLY A 157 -11.85 4.39 5.83
CA GLY A 157 -10.92 4.64 6.93
C GLY A 157 -10.74 6.14 7.13
N VAL A 158 -10.99 6.62 8.35
CA VAL A 158 -10.73 8.01 8.75
C VAL A 158 -9.53 8.03 9.67
N PRO A 159 -8.47 8.80 9.37
CA PRO A 159 -7.26 8.86 10.19
C PRO A 159 -7.56 9.34 11.61
N ARG A 160 -6.92 8.71 12.62
CA ARG A 160 -6.98 9.13 14.03
C ARG A 160 -6.10 10.34 14.32
N HIS A 161 -5.07 10.53 13.49
CA HIS A 161 -4.10 11.61 13.58
C HIS A 161 -4.08 12.39 12.27
N GLU A 162 -3.56 13.61 12.33
CA GLU A 162 -3.48 14.45 11.15
C GLU A 162 -2.44 13.90 10.15
N ILE A 163 -2.91 13.55 8.96
CA ILE A 163 -2.11 13.19 7.78
C ILE A 163 -2.57 14.02 6.58
N VAL A 164 -1.91 13.85 5.44
CA VAL A 164 -2.25 14.56 4.20
C VAL A 164 -3.66 14.23 3.70
N TYR A 165 -4.19 13.04 4.00
CA TYR A 165 -5.51 12.58 3.59
C TYR A 165 -6.56 12.84 4.67
N GLY A 166 -7.76 13.29 4.27
CA GLY A 166 -8.91 13.41 5.16
C GLY A 166 -9.61 12.07 5.40
N LYS A 167 -9.65 11.21 4.37
CA LYS A 167 -10.14 9.83 4.45
C LYS A 167 -9.60 8.97 3.32
N LEU A 168 -9.74 7.67 3.50
CA LEU A 168 -9.41 6.65 2.51
C LEU A 168 -10.61 5.72 2.30
N GLN A 169 -10.73 5.13 1.12
CA GLN A 169 -11.62 4.00 0.86
C GLN A 169 -10.81 2.85 0.31
N GLY A 170 -11.07 1.63 0.79
CA GLY A 170 -10.40 0.41 0.34
C GLY A 170 -11.41 -0.62 -0.13
N TRP A 171 -11.12 -1.31 -1.24
CA TRP A 171 -11.85 -2.46 -1.74
C TRP A 171 -11.05 -3.71 -1.43
N VAL A 172 -11.55 -4.48 -0.47
CA VAL A 172 -10.89 -5.67 0.07
C VAL A 172 -11.59 -6.90 -0.49
N ARG A 173 -10.87 -7.77 -1.17
CA ARG A 173 -11.41 -9.00 -1.74
C ARG A 173 -12.02 -9.88 -0.65
N LYS A 174 -13.16 -10.51 -0.97
CA LYS A 174 -13.85 -11.41 -0.04
C LYS A 174 -13.19 -12.78 0.12
N ASP A 175 -12.47 -13.23 -0.91
CA ASP A 175 -11.89 -14.59 -0.96
C ASP A 175 -10.54 -14.70 -0.23
N ASN A 176 -9.75 -13.62 -0.17
CA ASN A 176 -8.40 -13.65 0.38
C ASN A 176 -7.96 -12.38 1.14
N PHE A 177 -8.88 -11.43 1.34
CA PHE A 177 -8.69 -10.17 2.07
C PHE A 177 -7.58 -9.26 1.57
N VAL A 178 -7.11 -9.45 0.33
CA VAL A 178 -6.19 -8.52 -0.33
C VAL A 178 -6.94 -7.27 -0.76
N THR A 179 -6.40 -6.10 -0.46
CA THR A 179 -6.91 -4.83 -1.00
C THR A 179 -6.49 -4.73 -2.48
N ILE A 180 -7.46 -4.54 -3.39
CA ILE A 180 -7.19 -4.44 -4.82
C ILE A 180 -7.48 -3.05 -5.40
N ARG A 181 -8.10 -2.17 -4.63
CA ARG A 181 -8.34 -0.79 -4.98
C ARG A 181 -8.34 0.07 -3.73
N ALA A 182 -7.78 1.28 -3.83
CA ALA A 182 -7.88 2.29 -2.78
C ALA A 182 -8.15 3.67 -3.42
N ALA A 183 -8.95 4.49 -2.76
CA ALA A 183 -9.19 5.88 -3.13
C ALA A 183 -8.82 6.79 -1.97
N PHE A 184 -8.17 7.90 -2.29
CA PHE A 184 -7.65 8.85 -1.32
C PHE A 184 -8.36 10.19 -1.50
N PHE A 185 -8.81 10.76 -0.41
CA PHE A 185 -9.56 12.01 -0.38
C PHE A 185 -8.80 13.05 0.42
N ASP A 186 -8.84 14.29 -0.02
CA ASP A 186 -8.32 15.42 0.74
C ASP A 186 -9.18 15.73 1.98
N LYS A 187 -8.80 16.77 2.71
CA LYS A 187 -9.52 17.20 3.93
C LYS A 187 -10.88 17.83 3.60
N GLU A 188 -11.05 18.33 2.40
CA GLU A 188 -12.29 18.91 1.87
C GLU A 188 -13.25 17.81 1.34
N GLY A 189 -12.77 16.57 1.24
CA GLY A 189 -13.54 15.40 0.80
C GLY A 189 -13.52 15.18 -0.72
N ALA A 190 -12.69 15.91 -1.47
CA ALA A 190 -12.49 15.64 -2.89
C ALA A 190 -11.57 14.42 -3.08
N ARG A 191 -11.92 13.55 -4.02
CA ARG A 191 -11.07 12.41 -4.39
C ARG A 191 -9.88 12.92 -5.22
N ILE A 192 -8.69 12.73 -4.70
CA ILE A 192 -7.45 13.26 -5.30
C ILE A 192 -6.56 12.20 -5.92
N LYS A 193 -6.65 10.94 -5.44
CA LYS A 193 -5.78 9.85 -5.88
C LYS A 193 -6.51 8.51 -5.83
N GLU A 194 -6.12 7.59 -6.68
CA GLU A 194 -6.57 6.19 -6.67
C GLU A 194 -5.39 5.25 -6.84
N ALA A 195 -5.41 4.14 -6.11
CA ALA A 195 -4.51 3.01 -6.32
C ALA A 195 -5.31 1.79 -6.81
N ARG A 196 -4.74 1.02 -7.73
CA ARG A 196 -5.21 -0.30 -8.17
C ARG A 196 -4.09 -1.31 -8.01
N MET A 197 -4.37 -2.40 -7.32
CA MET A 197 -3.49 -3.54 -7.17
C MET A 197 -4.04 -4.68 -8.01
N SER A 198 -3.23 -5.19 -8.91
CA SER A 198 -3.62 -6.23 -9.87
C SER A 198 -2.52 -7.28 -10.02
N ASP A 199 -2.76 -8.30 -10.86
CA ASP A 199 -1.84 -9.42 -11.02
C ASP A 199 -1.49 -10.06 -9.66
N VAL A 200 -2.53 -10.37 -8.88
CA VAL A 200 -2.37 -11.01 -7.56
C VAL A 200 -2.01 -12.47 -7.77
N ARG A 201 -0.81 -12.84 -7.31
CA ARG A 201 -0.28 -14.20 -7.37
C ARG A 201 0.07 -14.69 -5.97
N THR A 202 0.06 -15.99 -5.79
CA THR A 202 0.51 -16.60 -4.53
C THR A 202 2.03 -16.80 -4.57
N VAL A 203 2.73 -16.24 -3.58
CA VAL A 203 4.17 -16.43 -3.36
C VAL A 203 4.31 -17.09 -1.99
N ASP A 204 4.85 -18.30 -1.93
CA ASP A 204 5.02 -19.09 -0.69
C ASP A 204 3.75 -19.13 0.20
N GLY A 205 2.59 -19.28 -0.46
CA GLY A 205 1.28 -19.37 0.22
C GLY A 205 0.61 -18.02 0.51
N VAL A 206 1.30 -16.87 0.31
CA VAL A 206 0.79 -15.52 0.58
C VAL A 206 0.37 -14.84 -0.71
N PRO A 207 -0.86 -14.30 -0.82
CA PRO A 207 -1.28 -13.55 -1.99
C PRO A 207 -0.58 -12.18 -2.05
N LEU A 208 0.09 -11.89 -3.15
CA LEU A 208 0.85 -10.65 -3.38
C LEU A 208 0.50 -10.05 -4.74
N ALA A 209 0.19 -8.74 -4.77
CA ALA A 209 0.00 -8.01 -6.01
C ALA A 209 1.35 -7.75 -6.68
N HIS A 210 1.47 -8.08 -7.98
CA HIS A 210 2.67 -7.86 -8.78
C HIS A 210 2.62 -6.56 -9.57
N ARG A 211 1.46 -5.91 -9.61
CA ARG A 211 1.26 -4.63 -10.28
C ARG A 211 0.47 -3.68 -9.38
N ILE A 212 1.02 -2.50 -9.16
CA ILE A 212 0.37 -1.40 -8.43
C ILE A 212 0.33 -0.21 -9.37
N GLU A 213 -0.85 0.33 -9.61
CA GLU A 213 -1.06 1.54 -10.40
C GLU A 213 -1.61 2.64 -9.50
N MET A 214 -0.91 3.76 -9.42
CA MET A 214 -1.33 4.95 -8.72
C MET A 214 -1.69 6.03 -9.75
N THR A 215 -2.89 6.60 -9.65
CA THR A 215 -3.36 7.68 -10.51
C THR A 215 -3.62 8.92 -9.67
N SER A 216 -2.98 10.03 -10.02
CA SER A 216 -3.31 11.35 -9.47
C SER A 216 -4.39 12.00 -10.32
N LEU A 217 -5.54 12.28 -9.71
CA LEU A 217 -6.64 12.99 -10.37
C LEU A 217 -6.36 14.48 -10.48
N VAL A 218 -5.51 15.00 -9.60
CA VAL A 218 -5.11 16.42 -9.56
C VAL A 218 -4.02 16.69 -10.61
N ALA A 219 -2.95 15.89 -10.60
CA ALA A 219 -1.83 16.06 -11.55
C ALA A 219 -2.11 15.42 -12.92
N LYS A 220 -3.21 14.66 -13.06
CA LYS A 220 -3.58 13.88 -14.27
C LYS A 220 -2.41 13.01 -14.74
N SER A 221 -1.75 12.39 -13.81
CA SER A 221 -0.58 11.54 -14.01
C SER A 221 -0.85 10.13 -13.52
N ARG A 222 -0.01 9.21 -13.93
CA ARG A 222 -0.11 7.80 -13.57
C ARG A 222 1.27 7.23 -13.31
N THR A 223 1.38 6.50 -12.20
CA THR A 223 2.58 5.73 -11.85
C THR A 223 2.23 4.25 -11.77
N VAL A 224 3.01 3.42 -12.43
CA VAL A 224 2.87 1.96 -12.40
C VAL A 224 4.11 1.35 -11.79
N LEU A 225 3.94 0.58 -10.72
CA LEU A 225 4.95 -0.31 -10.17
C LEU A 225 4.71 -1.72 -10.70
N THR A 226 5.74 -2.35 -11.24
CA THR A 226 5.76 -3.76 -11.59
C THR A 226 6.78 -4.45 -10.71
N ILE A 227 6.32 -5.43 -9.93
CA ILE A 227 7.12 -6.19 -8.97
C ILE A 227 7.52 -7.50 -9.63
N ALA A 228 8.82 -7.68 -9.81
CA ALA A 228 9.40 -8.88 -10.41
C ALA A 228 10.15 -9.69 -9.36
N GLU A 229 10.06 -11.02 -9.50
CA GLU A 229 10.80 -11.99 -8.69
C GLU A 229 10.69 -11.74 -7.17
N PRO A 230 9.49 -11.49 -6.63
CA PRO A 230 9.34 -11.29 -5.20
C PRO A 230 9.70 -12.58 -4.46
N ARG A 231 10.48 -12.43 -3.41
CA ARG A 231 10.84 -13.49 -2.46
C ARG A 231 10.46 -13.00 -1.08
N ILE A 232 9.65 -13.78 -0.38
CA ILE A 232 9.19 -13.46 0.97
C ILE A 232 9.78 -14.43 1.97
N ASN A 233 9.91 -14.00 3.22
CA ASN A 233 10.31 -14.82 4.36
C ASN A 233 11.66 -15.55 4.11
N VAL A 234 12.64 -14.78 3.58
CA VAL A 234 13.99 -15.26 3.22
C VAL A 234 15.04 -14.92 4.29
N ASP A 235 14.61 -14.46 5.46
CA ASP A 235 15.43 -14.08 6.61
C ASP A 235 16.46 -13.01 6.29
N LEU A 236 15.99 -11.85 5.79
CA LEU A 236 16.87 -10.71 5.54
C LEU A 236 17.54 -10.23 6.82
N ALA A 237 18.86 -10.09 6.79
CA ALA A 237 19.63 -9.66 7.94
C ALA A 237 19.23 -8.23 8.41
N PRO A 238 19.05 -7.96 9.72
CA PRO A 238 18.64 -6.64 10.22
C PRO A 238 19.64 -5.52 9.91
N ASP A 239 20.91 -5.85 9.76
CA ASP A 239 21.99 -4.91 9.50
C ASP A 239 21.95 -4.31 8.08
N LEU A 240 21.16 -4.88 7.16
CA LEU A 240 20.87 -4.29 5.85
C LEU A 240 20.09 -2.97 5.95
N PHE A 241 19.42 -2.70 7.07
CA PHE A 241 18.48 -1.60 7.27
C PHE A 241 19.04 -0.53 8.22
N ARG A 242 20.29 -0.13 8.04
CA ARG A 242 20.94 0.92 8.83
C ARG A 242 20.87 2.25 8.08
N GLU A 243 20.87 3.36 8.82
CA GLU A 243 20.86 4.73 8.26
C GLU A 243 22.09 5.01 7.37
N GLU A 244 23.19 4.32 7.64
CA GLU A 244 24.48 4.45 6.94
C GLU A 244 24.69 3.36 5.86
N SER A 245 23.68 2.54 5.59
CA SER A 245 23.80 1.36 4.72
C SER A 245 23.43 1.71 3.28
#